data_a30f281542767c33c74a861bb1ad77dd
#
_entry.id   a30f281542767c33c74a861bb1ad77dd
#
_cell.length_a   1.000
_cell.length_b   1.000
_cell.length_c   1.000
_cell.angle_alpha   90.00
_cell.angle_beta   90.00
_cell.angle_gamma   90.00
#
_symmetry.space_group_name_H-M   'P 1'
#
loop_
_entity.id
_entity.type
_entity.pdbx_description
1 polymer ?
#
loop_
_entity_poly.entity_id
_entity_poly.type
_entity_poly.pdbx_seq_one_letter_code
_entity_poly.pdbx_strand_id
1 'polypeptide(L)'
;RDRLRSRGLGDVYKRQGKTLGMSMLAHFFDIEKDNRALFEGLEISKQKELCVQWMNQYPVLFLSFKDVDGMNFENAFALLKFGISLFCDEHSYLESSDLVTDTQKKIFHRLREQTATITDVQSSLLILMNMMKRYYGKPVVLLIDEYDVPIAKVSSNGYYKEMLEVMKAMLSAALKDNSALKFAVITGCLKIAKESIFTCLLYTSDAAD
;
A
#
# COMPACT_ATOMS: atom_id res chain seq x y z
N ARG A 1 39.26 -4.51 10.97
CA ARG A 1 38.06 -4.30 11.86
C ARG A 1 37.09 -3.26 11.37
N ASP A 2 37.39 -2.49 10.31
CA ASP A 2 36.52 -1.38 9.81
C ASP A 2 35.57 -1.74 8.67
N ARG A 3 35.62 -2.96 8.12
CA ARG A 3 34.72 -3.37 7.01
C ARG A 3 33.31 -3.77 7.42
N LEU A 4 33.02 -3.95 8.71
CA LEU A 4 31.68 -4.35 9.20
C LEU A 4 30.78 -3.15 9.58
N ARG A 5 31.36 -1.95 9.78
CA ARG A 5 30.57 -0.76 10.14
C ARG A 5 29.94 -0.03 8.94
N SER A 6 30.50 -0.18 7.74
CA SER A 6 29.98 0.51 6.54
C SER A 6 28.74 -0.16 5.93
N ARG A 7 28.54 -1.47 6.14
CA ARG A 7 27.36 -2.17 5.61
C ARG A 7 26.06 -1.85 6.33
N GLY A 8 26.09 -1.63 7.65
CA GLY A 8 24.89 -1.34 8.43
C GLY A 8 24.33 0.06 8.21
N LEU A 9 25.18 1.06 8.00
CA LEU A 9 24.75 2.44 7.75
C LEU A 9 24.21 2.66 6.33
N GLY A 10 24.73 1.95 5.34
CA GLY A 10 24.24 2.01 3.95
C GLY A 10 22.85 1.42 3.78
N ASP A 11 22.51 0.35 4.50
CA ASP A 11 21.20 -0.28 4.42
C ASP A 11 20.11 0.55 5.14
N VAL A 12 20.46 1.22 6.24
CA VAL A 12 19.54 2.15 6.92
C VAL A 12 19.24 3.37 6.05
N TYR A 13 20.24 3.90 5.36
CA TYR A 13 20.07 5.05 4.46
C TYR A 13 19.23 4.69 3.19
N LYS A 14 19.40 3.50 2.63
CA LYS A 14 18.59 3.01 1.49
C LYS A 14 17.12 2.83 1.86
N ARG A 15 16.82 2.41 3.08
CA ARG A 15 15.43 2.22 3.56
C ARG A 15 14.71 3.57 3.75
N GLN A 16 15.37 4.56 4.32
CA GLN A 16 14.77 5.88 4.57
C GLN A 16 14.37 6.62 3.29
N GLY A 17 15.12 6.48 2.20
CA GLY A 17 14.80 7.11 0.91
C GLY A 17 13.54 6.57 0.24
N LYS A 18 13.25 5.26 0.36
CA LYS A 18 12.05 4.64 -0.23
C LYS A 18 10.78 5.14 0.43
N THR A 19 10.70 5.07 1.75
CA THR A 19 9.52 5.52 2.53
C THR A 19 9.26 7.01 2.36
N LEU A 20 10.33 7.83 2.32
CA LEU A 20 10.20 9.26 1.99
C LEU A 20 9.62 9.46 0.58
N GLY A 21 10.14 8.75 -0.41
CA GLY A 21 9.61 8.80 -1.78
C GLY A 21 8.14 8.40 -1.87
N MET A 22 7.72 7.34 -1.15
CA MET A 22 6.33 6.92 -1.08
C MET A 22 5.44 7.97 -0.42
N SER A 23 5.91 8.59 0.67
CA SER A 23 5.21 9.69 1.33
C SER A 23 5.08 10.92 0.40
N MET A 24 6.14 11.27 -0.33
CA MET A 24 6.09 12.35 -1.32
C MET A 24 5.05 12.06 -2.42
N LEU A 25 4.99 10.83 -2.94
CA LEU A 25 3.99 10.44 -3.93
C LEU A 25 2.57 10.55 -3.34
N ALA A 26 2.36 10.09 -2.10
CA ALA A 26 1.08 10.20 -1.43
C ALA A 26 0.63 11.67 -1.35
N HIS A 27 1.49 12.57 -0.88
CA HIS A 27 1.19 13.99 -0.81
C HIS A 27 1.00 14.65 -2.18
N PHE A 28 1.71 14.18 -3.21
CA PHE A 28 1.59 14.73 -4.56
C PHE A 28 0.23 14.43 -5.19
N PHE A 29 -0.28 13.19 -5.04
CA PHE A 29 -1.52 12.79 -5.69
C PHE A 29 -2.78 13.10 -4.88
N ASP A 30 -2.67 13.19 -3.55
CA ASP A 30 -3.79 13.22 -2.62
C ASP A 30 -4.79 14.34 -2.93
N ILE A 31 -6.02 13.95 -3.29
CA ILE A 31 -7.13 14.86 -3.62
C ILE A 31 -7.72 15.54 -2.38
N GLU A 32 -7.51 14.98 -1.20
CA GLU A 32 -8.09 15.51 0.05
C GLU A 32 -7.35 16.75 0.57
N LYS A 33 -6.10 16.91 0.18
CA LYS A 33 -5.21 17.94 0.75
C LYS A 33 -4.62 18.82 -0.33
N ASP A 34 -4.55 20.13 -0.09
CA ASP A 34 -3.75 21.01 -0.93
C ASP A 34 -2.29 21.01 -0.43
N ASN A 35 -1.50 20.14 -1.04
CA ASN A 35 -0.09 19.95 -0.71
C ASN A 35 0.87 20.70 -1.65
N ARG A 36 0.39 21.63 -2.47
CA ARG A 36 1.20 22.33 -3.50
C ARG A 36 2.41 23.03 -2.91
N ALA A 37 2.26 23.64 -1.74
CA ALA A 37 3.35 24.34 -1.06
C ALA A 37 4.53 23.41 -0.69
N LEU A 38 4.29 22.10 -0.48
CA LEU A 38 5.36 21.15 -0.20
C LEU A 38 6.29 20.88 -1.41
N PHE A 39 5.83 21.20 -2.61
CA PHE A 39 6.54 20.94 -3.85
C PHE A 39 7.14 22.21 -4.47
N GLU A 40 6.94 23.39 -3.85
CA GLU A 40 7.52 24.64 -4.32
C GLU A 40 9.05 24.57 -4.30
N GLY A 41 9.68 25.02 -5.39
CA GLY A 41 11.13 24.99 -5.57
C GLY A 41 11.71 23.64 -5.99
N LEU A 42 10.93 22.55 -5.95
CA LEU A 42 11.35 21.26 -6.47
C LEU A 42 11.24 21.22 -8.01
N GLU A 43 12.00 20.32 -8.64
CA GLU A 43 12.03 20.20 -10.11
C GLU A 43 10.64 19.91 -10.70
N ILE A 44 9.82 19.12 -9.99
CA ILE A 44 8.44 18.79 -10.40
C ILE A 44 7.56 20.05 -10.51
N SER A 45 7.77 21.08 -9.68
CA SER A 45 6.97 22.31 -9.72
C SER A 45 7.17 23.11 -11.01
N LYS A 46 8.26 22.87 -11.74
CA LYS A 46 8.52 23.45 -13.06
C LYS A 46 7.71 22.78 -14.17
N GLN A 47 7.24 21.54 -13.94
CA GLN A 47 6.45 20.75 -14.89
C GLN A 47 4.96 21.09 -14.74
N LYS A 48 4.56 22.28 -15.18
CA LYS A 48 3.21 22.83 -14.94
C LYS A 48 2.09 21.92 -15.45
N GLU A 49 2.24 21.32 -16.62
CA GLU A 49 1.22 20.43 -17.21
C GLU A 49 1.05 19.16 -16.36
N LEU A 50 2.15 18.56 -15.91
CA LEU A 50 2.10 17.40 -15.01
C LEU A 50 1.45 17.76 -13.67
N CYS A 51 1.80 18.93 -13.11
CA CYS A 51 1.18 19.37 -11.86
C CYS A 51 -0.33 19.58 -12.03
N VAL A 52 -0.80 20.20 -13.11
CA VAL A 52 -2.23 20.38 -13.36
C VAL A 52 -2.95 19.04 -13.51
N GLN A 53 -2.33 18.07 -14.18
CA GLN A 53 -2.94 16.78 -14.48
C GLN A 53 -2.96 15.83 -13.28
N TRP A 54 -1.95 15.90 -12.40
CA TRP A 54 -1.70 14.87 -11.40
C TRP A 54 -1.69 15.35 -9.95
N MET A 55 -1.20 16.57 -9.68
CA MET A 55 -1.03 17.06 -8.31
C MET A 55 -2.40 17.32 -7.65
N ASN A 56 -2.64 16.65 -6.54
CA ASN A 56 -3.88 16.72 -5.78
C ASN A 56 -5.14 16.35 -6.61
N GLN A 57 -5.00 15.39 -7.54
CA GLN A 57 -6.07 15.01 -8.46
C GLN A 57 -6.68 13.65 -8.21
N TYR A 58 -6.08 12.80 -7.37
CA TYR A 58 -6.52 11.41 -7.19
C TYR A 58 -6.64 11.05 -5.72
N PRO A 59 -7.64 10.23 -5.34
CA PRO A 59 -7.64 9.61 -4.03
C PRO A 59 -6.45 8.65 -3.92
N VAL A 60 -5.82 8.62 -2.75
CA VAL A 60 -4.63 7.80 -2.48
C VAL A 60 -4.94 6.78 -1.41
N LEU A 61 -4.75 5.50 -1.72
CA LEU A 61 -4.70 4.42 -0.73
C LEU A 61 -3.24 4.11 -0.46
N PHE A 62 -2.74 4.54 0.70
CA PHE A 62 -1.36 4.29 1.11
C PHE A 62 -1.30 3.38 2.33
N LEU A 63 -0.62 2.24 2.18
CA LEU A 63 -0.38 1.29 3.25
C LEU A 63 1.10 0.95 3.37
N SER A 64 1.59 0.85 4.60
CA SER A 64 2.93 0.33 4.90
C SER A 64 2.80 -0.95 5.71
N PHE A 65 3.47 -2.01 5.26
CA PHE A 65 3.49 -3.30 5.97
C PHE A 65 4.73 -3.49 6.84
N LYS A 66 5.47 -2.40 7.13
CA LYS A 66 6.73 -2.43 7.90
C LYS A 66 6.62 -3.13 9.27
N ASP A 67 5.44 -3.03 9.89
CA ASP A 67 5.16 -3.53 11.24
C ASP A 67 4.42 -4.88 11.23
N VAL A 68 4.13 -5.46 10.05
CA VAL A 68 3.46 -6.75 9.92
C VAL A 68 4.48 -7.88 10.08
N ASP A 69 4.90 -8.10 11.32
CA ASP A 69 5.91 -9.09 11.70
C ASP A 69 5.49 -9.81 12.98
N GLY A 70 5.06 -11.05 12.88
CA GLY A 70 4.56 -11.85 14.01
C GLY A 70 5.35 -13.14 14.21
N MET A 71 5.32 -13.67 15.43
CA MET A 71 5.97 -14.94 15.78
C MET A 71 5.24 -16.15 15.17
N ASN A 72 3.96 -16.01 14.85
CA ASN A 72 3.11 -17.00 14.21
C ASN A 72 2.12 -16.31 13.27
N PHE A 73 1.35 -17.12 12.50
CA PHE A 73 0.38 -16.60 11.54
C PHE A 73 -0.67 -15.70 12.19
N GLU A 74 -1.24 -16.10 13.32
CA GLU A 74 -2.29 -15.33 14.00
C GLU A 74 -1.79 -13.93 14.38
N ASN A 75 -0.57 -13.83 14.92
CA ASN A 75 0.00 -12.54 15.31
C ASN A 75 0.30 -11.66 14.09
N ALA A 76 0.90 -12.22 13.04
CA ALA A 76 1.18 -11.48 11.82
C ALA A 76 -0.11 -11.04 11.11
N PHE A 77 -1.12 -11.91 11.07
CA PHE A 77 -2.43 -11.60 10.51
C PHE A 77 -3.19 -10.54 11.32
N ALA A 78 -3.07 -10.56 12.66
CA ALA A 78 -3.62 -9.51 13.51
C ALA A 78 -2.97 -8.16 13.24
N LEU A 79 -1.63 -8.11 13.07
CA LEU A 79 -0.92 -6.88 12.70
C LEU A 79 -1.31 -6.37 11.31
N LEU A 80 -1.52 -7.27 10.34
CA LEU A 80 -2.04 -6.90 9.02
C LEU A 80 -3.43 -6.28 9.12
N LYS A 81 -4.35 -6.89 9.87
CA LYS A 81 -5.68 -6.33 10.13
C LYS A 81 -5.61 -4.97 10.81
N PHE A 82 -4.72 -4.83 11.79
CA PHE A 82 -4.50 -3.56 12.48
C PHE A 82 -4.04 -2.45 11.53
N GLY A 83 -3.06 -2.72 10.66
CA GLY A 83 -2.62 -1.76 9.65
C GLY A 83 -3.74 -1.32 8.70
N ILE A 84 -4.61 -2.25 8.30
CA ILE A 84 -5.79 -1.93 7.47
C ILE A 84 -6.83 -1.15 8.27
N SER A 85 -7.05 -1.47 9.55
CA SER A 85 -8.03 -0.77 10.39
C SER A 85 -7.67 0.71 10.59
N LEU A 86 -6.39 1.03 10.74
CA LEU A 86 -5.93 2.43 10.84
C LEU A 86 -6.31 3.23 9.59
N PHE A 87 -6.12 2.66 8.39
CA PHE A 87 -6.58 3.28 7.16
C PHE A 87 -8.10 3.49 7.15
N CYS A 88 -8.86 2.48 7.60
CA CYS A 88 -10.31 2.58 7.68
C CYS A 88 -10.76 3.67 8.66
N ASP A 89 -10.08 3.83 9.79
CA ASP A 89 -10.39 4.88 10.77
C ASP A 89 -10.17 6.28 10.19
N GLU A 90 -9.05 6.50 9.50
CA GLU A 90 -8.76 7.77 8.83
C GLU A 90 -9.80 8.10 7.74
N HIS A 91 -10.40 7.08 7.11
CA HIS A 91 -11.38 7.22 6.03
C HIS A 91 -12.80 6.80 6.46
N SER A 92 -13.13 6.96 7.74
CA SER A 92 -14.44 6.54 8.31
C SER A 92 -15.66 7.19 7.62
N TYR A 93 -15.49 8.34 6.98
CA TYR A 93 -16.53 9.00 6.17
C TYR A 93 -17.02 8.13 5.00
N LEU A 94 -16.22 7.17 4.51
CA LEU A 94 -16.65 6.25 3.45
C LEU A 94 -17.80 5.34 3.91
N GLU A 95 -17.81 4.94 5.18
CA GLU A 95 -18.89 4.11 5.76
C GLU A 95 -20.22 4.87 5.83
N SER A 96 -20.17 6.18 6.05
CA SER A 96 -21.34 7.04 6.15
C SER A 96 -21.87 7.50 4.80
N SER A 97 -21.15 7.27 3.71
CA SER A 97 -21.50 7.77 2.39
C SER A 97 -22.66 7.01 1.74
N ASP A 98 -23.64 7.71 1.18
CA ASP A 98 -24.73 7.10 0.39
C ASP A 98 -24.29 6.59 -0.98
N LEU A 99 -23.08 6.97 -1.42
CA LEU A 99 -22.49 6.49 -2.69
C LEU A 99 -21.92 5.08 -2.59
N VAL A 100 -21.71 4.59 -1.35
CA VAL A 100 -21.12 3.28 -1.06
C VAL A 100 -22.23 2.27 -0.77
N THR A 101 -22.09 1.04 -1.29
CA THR A 101 -23.10 -0.01 -1.08
C THR A 101 -23.08 -0.57 0.33
N ASP A 102 -24.23 -1.07 0.82
CA ASP A 102 -24.34 -1.67 2.16
C ASP A 102 -23.40 -2.88 2.34
N THR A 103 -23.17 -3.65 1.29
CA THR A 103 -22.21 -4.77 1.33
C THR A 103 -20.79 -4.28 1.57
N GLN A 104 -20.38 -3.20 0.88
CA GLN A 104 -19.06 -2.60 1.09
C GLN A 104 -18.94 -2.00 2.49
N LYS A 105 -19.98 -1.30 2.98
CA LYS A 105 -20.03 -0.76 4.35
C LYS A 105 -19.87 -1.86 5.41
N LYS A 106 -20.54 -3.00 5.25
CA LYS A 106 -20.42 -4.14 6.17
C LYS A 106 -18.99 -4.71 6.21
N ILE A 107 -18.33 -4.85 5.06
CA ILE A 107 -16.95 -5.33 5.00
C ILE A 107 -16.02 -4.27 5.62
N PHE A 108 -16.17 -3.00 5.24
CA PHE A 108 -15.41 -1.88 5.78
C PHE A 108 -15.51 -1.81 7.32
N HIS A 109 -16.71 -1.95 7.86
CA HIS A 109 -16.94 -1.99 9.31
C HIS A 109 -16.14 -3.11 9.98
N ARG A 110 -16.19 -4.35 9.43
CA ARG A 110 -15.39 -5.46 9.97
C ARG A 110 -13.88 -5.23 9.86
N LEU A 111 -13.41 -4.59 8.79
CA LEU A 111 -12.00 -4.22 8.64
C LEU A 111 -11.60 -3.19 9.72
N ARG A 112 -12.41 -2.17 9.93
CA ARG A 112 -12.18 -1.13 10.92
C ARG A 112 -12.17 -1.69 12.34
N GLU A 113 -13.15 -2.52 12.70
CA GLU A 113 -13.28 -3.15 14.02
C GLU A 113 -12.34 -4.37 14.23
N GLN A 114 -11.45 -4.67 13.27
CA GLN A 114 -10.52 -5.81 13.29
C GLN A 114 -11.19 -7.18 13.41
N THR A 115 -12.50 -7.27 13.14
CA THR A 115 -13.28 -8.51 13.12
C THR A 115 -13.33 -9.19 11.76
N ALA A 116 -12.57 -8.64 10.79
CA ALA A 116 -12.50 -9.13 9.42
C ALA A 116 -12.02 -10.59 9.34
N THR A 117 -12.67 -11.35 8.46
CA THR A 117 -12.26 -12.71 8.09
C THR A 117 -11.05 -12.66 7.15
N ILE A 118 -10.41 -13.82 6.92
CA ILE A 118 -9.34 -13.95 5.92
C ILE A 118 -9.83 -13.45 4.54
N THR A 119 -11.04 -13.83 4.12
CA THR A 119 -11.62 -13.41 2.84
C THR A 119 -11.85 -11.89 2.78
N ASP A 120 -12.29 -11.28 3.89
CA ASP A 120 -12.43 -9.81 3.95
C ASP A 120 -11.07 -9.11 3.77
N VAL A 121 -10.03 -9.62 4.42
CA VAL A 121 -8.66 -9.08 4.27
C VAL A 121 -8.13 -9.30 2.86
N GLN A 122 -8.32 -10.47 2.26
CA GLN A 122 -7.93 -10.75 0.88
C GLN A 122 -8.60 -9.83 -0.15
N SER A 123 -9.82 -9.39 0.11
CA SER A 123 -10.57 -8.45 -0.75
C SER A 123 -10.45 -6.98 -0.32
N SER A 124 -9.77 -6.68 0.79
CA SER A 124 -9.77 -5.36 1.42
C SER A 124 -9.35 -4.23 0.48
N LEU A 125 -8.20 -4.35 -0.18
CA LEU A 125 -7.70 -3.30 -1.09
C LEU A 125 -8.66 -3.04 -2.25
N LEU A 126 -9.23 -4.09 -2.84
CA LEU A 126 -10.23 -3.97 -3.90
C LEU A 126 -11.47 -3.23 -3.41
N ILE A 127 -11.99 -3.60 -2.24
CA ILE A 127 -13.19 -2.98 -1.65
C ILE A 127 -12.93 -1.51 -1.31
N LEU A 128 -11.82 -1.21 -0.63
CA LEU A 128 -11.44 0.16 -0.27
C LEU A 128 -11.30 1.05 -1.51
N MET A 129 -10.59 0.60 -2.54
CA MET A 129 -10.48 1.37 -3.79
C MET A 129 -11.81 1.58 -4.49
N ASN A 130 -12.71 0.60 -4.48
CA ASN A 130 -14.05 0.76 -5.05
C ASN A 130 -14.89 1.76 -4.26
N MET A 131 -14.81 1.76 -2.92
CA MET A 131 -15.48 2.75 -2.07
C MET A 131 -14.94 4.17 -2.33
N MET A 132 -13.62 4.33 -2.35
CA MET A 132 -12.98 5.62 -2.67
C MET A 132 -13.34 6.11 -4.08
N LYS A 133 -13.31 5.23 -5.08
CA LYS A 133 -13.73 5.58 -6.46
C LYS A 133 -15.17 6.07 -6.51
N ARG A 134 -16.09 5.42 -5.80
CA ARG A 134 -17.49 5.86 -5.72
C ARG A 134 -17.62 7.23 -5.07
N TYR A 135 -16.90 7.44 -3.98
CA TYR A 135 -16.95 8.68 -3.21
C TYR A 135 -16.36 9.88 -3.97
N TYR A 136 -15.17 9.72 -4.55
CA TYR A 136 -14.46 10.81 -5.24
C TYR A 136 -14.78 10.92 -6.74
N GLY A 137 -15.45 9.92 -7.33
CA GLY A 137 -15.69 9.87 -8.77
C GLY A 137 -14.43 9.64 -9.61
N LYS A 138 -13.30 9.30 -8.99
CA LYS A 138 -11.99 9.13 -9.63
C LYS A 138 -11.34 7.81 -9.23
N PRO A 139 -10.57 7.18 -10.13
CA PRO A 139 -9.79 6.00 -9.78
C PRO A 139 -8.70 6.33 -8.76
N VAL A 140 -8.26 5.33 -8.01
CA VAL A 140 -7.38 5.43 -6.85
C VAL A 140 -5.94 5.17 -7.23
N VAL A 141 -5.01 5.94 -6.69
CA VAL A 141 -3.57 5.63 -6.69
C VAL A 141 -3.28 4.73 -5.49
N LEU A 142 -2.77 3.52 -5.74
CA LEU A 142 -2.40 2.56 -4.71
C LEU A 142 -0.91 2.64 -4.43
N LEU A 143 -0.55 2.93 -3.18
CA LEU A 143 0.82 2.97 -2.71
C LEU A 143 1.01 1.93 -1.62
N ILE A 144 1.95 1.00 -1.80
CA ILE A 144 2.28 -0.03 -0.80
C ILE A 144 3.77 0.01 -0.51
N ASP A 145 4.12 0.30 0.75
CA ASP A 145 5.50 0.26 1.20
C ASP A 145 5.80 -1.02 1.98
N GLU A 146 6.98 -1.58 1.77
CA GLU A 146 7.49 -2.78 2.44
C GLU A 146 6.56 -4.01 2.32
N TYR A 147 6.04 -4.26 1.10
CA TYR A 147 5.09 -5.36 0.82
C TYR A 147 5.62 -6.74 1.19
N ASP A 148 6.92 -6.89 1.27
CA ASP A 148 7.63 -8.15 1.50
C ASP A 148 7.87 -8.45 2.99
N VAL A 149 7.69 -7.49 3.89
CA VAL A 149 7.91 -7.70 5.33
C VAL A 149 7.01 -8.80 5.91
N PRO A 150 5.70 -8.87 5.58
CA PRO A 150 4.83 -9.94 6.05
C PRO A 150 5.29 -11.34 5.65
N ILE A 151 6.17 -11.43 4.65
CA ILE A 151 6.60 -12.70 4.04
C ILE A 151 8.08 -12.98 4.34
N ALA A 152 8.92 -11.94 4.44
CA ALA A 152 10.37 -12.05 4.49
C ALA A 152 10.91 -12.76 5.75
N LYS A 153 10.33 -12.47 6.90
CA LYS A 153 10.79 -13.01 8.19
C LYS A 153 10.19 -14.36 8.56
N VAL A 154 9.21 -14.79 7.80
CA VAL A 154 8.41 -15.99 8.05
C VAL A 154 9.12 -17.27 7.62
N SER A 155 10.14 -17.19 6.78
CA SER A 155 10.87 -18.39 6.32
C SER A 155 11.52 -19.19 7.47
N SER A 156 11.74 -18.54 8.61
CA SER A 156 12.24 -19.18 9.84
C SER A 156 11.14 -19.67 10.79
N ASN A 157 9.89 -19.18 10.65
CA ASN A 157 8.81 -19.37 11.64
C ASN A 157 7.69 -20.32 11.20
N GLY A 158 7.78 -20.92 10.00
CA GLY A 158 6.90 -22.02 9.57
C GLY A 158 5.53 -21.63 8.98
N TYR A 159 5.08 -20.37 9.06
CA TYR A 159 3.77 -19.92 8.52
C TYR A 159 3.85 -19.14 7.20
N TYR A 160 4.98 -19.26 6.48
CA TYR A 160 5.27 -18.58 5.22
C TYR A 160 4.17 -18.76 4.16
N LYS A 161 3.70 -20.01 3.99
CA LYS A 161 2.74 -20.32 2.94
C LYS A 161 1.39 -19.64 3.16
N GLU A 162 0.88 -19.66 4.38
CA GLU A 162 -0.41 -19.07 4.74
C GLU A 162 -0.40 -17.56 4.55
N MET A 163 0.62 -16.87 5.04
CA MET A 163 0.75 -15.42 4.85
C MET A 163 0.97 -15.06 3.39
N LEU A 164 1.77 -15.84 2.66
CA LEU A 164 1.99 -15.66 1.22
C LEU A 164 0.67 -15.77 0.45
N GLU A 165 -0.19 -16.74 0.76
CA GLU A 165 -1.51 -16.89 0.12
C GLU A 165 -2.43 -15.72 0.41
N VAL A 166 -2.46 -15.20 1.64
CA VAL A 166 -3.23 -13.99 1.99
C VAL A 166 -2.74 -12.79 1.17
N MET A 167 -1.43 -12.54 1.17
CA MET A 167 -0.84 -11.40 0.45
C MET A 167 -1.04 -11.52 -1.06
N LYS A 168 -0.86 -12.72 -1.64
CA LYS A 168 -1.12 -12.97 -3.06
C LYS A 168 -2.56 -12.69 -3.46
N ALA A 169 -3.52 -13.21 -2.70
CA ALA A 169 -4.94 -13.01 -2.98
C ALA A 169 -5.29 -11.52 -2.89
N MET A 170 -4.83 -10.83 -1.84
CA MET A 170 -5.08 -9.40 -1.63
C MET A 170 -4.51 -8.55 -2.76
N LEU A 171 -3.24 -8.76 -3.14
CA LEU A 171 -2.60 -8.01 -4.22
C LEU A 171 -3.16 -8.37 -5.59
N SER A 172 -3.47 -9.64 -5.83
CA SER A 172 -4.09 -10.07 -7.10
C SER A 172 -5.46 -9.43 -7.30
N ALA A 173 -6.31 -9.40 -6.27
CA ALA A 173 -7.62 -8.76 -6.33
C ALA A 173 -7.50 -7.24 -6.54
N ALA A 174 -6.50 -6.61 -5.93
CA ALA A 174 -6.27 -5.17 -6.05
C ALA A 174 -5.77 -4.75 -7.44
N LEU A 175 -4.91 -5.56 -8.07
CA LEU A 175 -4.12 -5.17 -9.24
C LEU A 175 -4.65 -5.71 -10.57
N LYS A 176 -5.37 -6.86 -10.55
CA LYS A 176 -5.89 -7.46 -11.77
C LYS A 176 -7.33 -7.00 -12.03
N ASP A 177 -7.59 -6.59 -13.27
CA ASP A 177 -8.92 -6.24 -13.77
C ASP A 177 -9.73 -5.29 -12.86
N ASN A 178 -9.03 -4.40 -12.14
CA ASN A 178 -9.61 -3.48 -11.18
C ASN A 178 -9.82 -2.09 -11.80
N SER A 179 -11.04 -1.81 -12.20
CA SER A 179 -11.41 -0.49 -12.77
C SER A 179 -11.33 0.67 -11.78
N ALA A 180 -11.18 0.39 -10.48
CA ALA A 180 -10.98 1.43 -9.46
C ALA A 180 -9.50 1.82 -9.32
N LEU A 181 -8.58 1.05 -9.86
CA LEU A 181 -7.15 1.34 -9.82
C LEU A 181 -6.76 2.30 -10.94
N LYS A 182 -6.07 3.40 -10.61
CA LYS A 182 -5.40 4.28 -11.58
C LYS A 182 -4.04 3.70 -11.97
N PHE A 183 -3.20 3.48 -10.99
CA PHE A 183 -1.92 2.76 -11.03
C PHE A 183 -1.49 2.42 -9.60
N ALA A 184 -0.48 1.54 -9.49
CA ALA A 184 0.11 1.17 -8.20
C ALA A 184 1.61 1.42 -8.18
N VAL A 185 2.13 1.84 -7.03
CA VAL A 185 3.56 1.84 -6.71
C VAL A 185 3.76 0.96 -5.48
N ILE A 186 4.58 -0.08 -5.63
CA ILE A 186 4.81 -1.08 -4.58
C ILE A 186 6.31 -1.20 -4.33
N THR A 187 6.73 -1.02 -3.08
CA THR A 187 8.14 -1.11 -2.68
C THR A 187 8.39 -2.27 -1.72
N GLY A 188 9.58 -2.82 -1.79
CA GLY A 188 10.07 -3.89 -0.91
C GLY A 188 11.57 -4.10 -1.07
N CYS A 189 12.16 -4.95 -0.24
CA CYS A 189 13.58 -5.29 -0.25
C CYS A 189 13.89 -6.64 -0.91
N LEU A 190 12.93 -7.57 -0.91
CA LEU A 190 13.13 -8.91 -1.44
C LEU A 190 12.54 -9.04 -2.86
N LYS A 191 13.29 -9.66 -3.75
CA LYS A 191 12.79 -10.08 -5.07
C LYS A 191 11.89 -11.33 -4.94
N ILE A 192 10.87 -11.29 -4.08
CA ILE A 192 9.85 -12.36 -4.00
C ILE A 192 9.04 -12.43 -5.31
N ALA A 193 9.19 -11.41 -6.13
CA ALA A 193 8.51 -11.24 -7.40
C ALA A 193 8.75 -12.36 -8.45
N LYS A 194 9.79 -13.16 -8.32
CA LYS A 194 10.09 -14.17 -9.37
C LYS A 194 9.20 -15.40 -9.35
N GLU A 195 8.53 -15.69 -8.24
CA GLU A 195 7.87 -16.98 -8.12
C GLU A 195 6.35 -17.00 -8.08
N SER A 196 5.62 -15.88 -8.02
CA SER A 196 4.15 -15.97 -8.12
C SER A 196 3.26 -14.78 -7.77
N ILE A 197 3.78 -13.66 -7.24
CA ILE A 197 2.89 -12.53 -6.93
C ILE A 197 2.66 -11.63 -8.15
N PHE A 198 3.67 -11.49 -9.00
CA PHE A 198 3.67 -10.52 -10.12
C PHE A 198 3.90 -11.15 -11.50
N THR A 199 3.28 -12.25 -11.82
CA THR A 199 3.34 -12.81 -13.20
C THR A 199 2.77 -11.86 -14.27
N CYS A 200 2.29 -10.68 -13.87
CA CYS A 200 1.64 -9.71 -14.77
C CYS A 200 2.04 -8.23 -14.53
N LEU A 201 3.00 -7.94 -13.67
CA LEU A 201 3.47 -6.56 -13.47
C LEU A 201 4.93 -6.43 -13.91
N LEU A 202 5.10 -6.16 -15.19
CA LEU A 202 6.31 -5.66 -15.80
C LEU A 202 6.42 -4.16 -15.49
N TYR A 203 7.12 -3.80 -14.43
CA TYR A 203 7.91 -2.58 -14.26
C TYR A 203 8.62 -2.64 -12.90
N THR A 204 9.71 -3.38 -12.87
CA THR A 204 10.78 -3.13 -11.91
C THR A 204 11.83 -2.32 -12.64
N SER A 205 11.91 -1.03 -12.41
CA SER A 205 13.13 -0.33 -12.72
C SER A 205 14.20 -0.83 -11.75
N ASP A 206 15.15 -1.60 -12.24
CA ASP A 206 16.41 -1.84 -11.54
C ASP A 206 17.15 -0.50 -11.49
N ALA A 207 16.92 0.28 -10.44
CA ALA A 207 17.79 1.36 -10.05
C ALA A 207 18.87 0.75 -9.14
N ALA A 208 19.85 0.13 -9.78
CA ALA A 208 21.09 -0.27 -9.14
C ALA A 208 22.18 -0.35 -10.21
N ASP A 209 22.85 0.78 -10.42
CA ASP A 209 24.29 0.86 -10.65
C ASP A 209 24.79 2.17 -10.04
#